data_36bba750f599150d09b703332c104cc8
#
_entry.id   36bba750f599150d09b703332c104cc8
#
_cell.length_a   1.000
_cell.length_b   1.000
_cell.length_c   1.000
_cell.angle_alpha   90.00
_cell.angle_beta   90.00
_cell.angle_gamma   90.00
#
_symmetry.space_group_name_H-M   'P 1'
#
loop_
_entity.id
_entity.type
_entity.pdbx_description
1 polymer ?
#
loop_
_entity_poly.entity_id
_entity_poly.type
_entity_poly.pdbx_seq_one_letter_code
_entity_poly.pdbx_strand_id
1 'polypeptide(L)'
;MKILVVGGTRFFGIPMVKKLIADGHEVTLATRGQHTDRFGSSVQRITLDKTDESSVKAALCGKSFDVIIDKVAYSSNDVRSLLKHALCEKYIQMSSCAVYQSEHLNITENEFDQKSIELKWLDRPADYALGKRLAERAALEFMDEKNCVFVRFPVVLGENDYTGRLAFYAQHICGGLPMHIQNINAKTSYIHETQAGEFIAKLVDTDISGAVNGCSDGIVSQRDIIGYIEKKCGKQAIISQSGDNAPYDDVCSDKSYDCTKAKSLGFAFSDISSYLYSLLDNEIKQV
;
A
#
# COMPACT_ATOMS: atom_id res chain seq x y z
N MET A 1 -4.57 7.94 -21.81
CA MET A 1 -5.55 8.49 -20.84
C MET A 1 -4.92 9.58 -20.04
N LYS A 2 -5.72 10.54 -19.53
CA LYS A 2 -5.31 11.55 -18.55
C LYS A 2 -5.48 11.01 -17.14
N ILE A 3 -4.39 10.86 -16.41
CA ILE A 3 -4.38 10.21 -15.10
C ILE A 3 -3.91 11.19 -14.04
N LEU A 4 -4.72 11.39 -13.00
CA LEU A 4 -4.29 12.06 -11.78
C LEU A 4 -3.77 11.04 -10.78
N VAL A 5 -2.54 11.20 -10.34
CA VAL A 5 -1.94 10.40 -9.26
C VAL A 5 -1.79 11.26 -8.01
N VAL A 6 -2.59 11.00 -6.99
CA VAL A 6 -2.47 11.66 -5.69
C VAL A 6 -1.45 10.92 -4.83
N GLY A 7 -0.28 11.51 -4.63
CA GLY A 7 0.94 10.85 -4.14
C GLY A 7 1.81 10.37 -5.31
N GLY A 8 2.55 9.27 -5.14
CA GLY A 8 3.29 8.63 -6.26
C GLY A 8 4.78 8.90 -6.30
N THR A 9 5.31 9.87 -5.54
CA THR A 9 6.73 10.24 -5.58
C THR A 9 7.64 9.40 -4.68
N ARG A 10 7.09 8.45 -3.92
CA ARG A 10 7.84 7.61 -2.97
C ARG A 10 7.40 6.16 -3.03
N PHE A 11 8.33 5.24 -2.70
CA PHE A 11 8.11 3.82 -2.54
C PHE A 11 7.46 3.21 -3.79
N PHE A 12 6.49 2.30 -3.66
CA PHE A 12 5.79 1.69 -4.80
C PHE A 12 5.07 2.69 -5.73
N GLY A 13 4.92 3.95 -5.34
CA GLY A 13 4.48 5.02 -6.24
C GLY A 13 5.47 5.32 -7.37
N ILE A 14 6.76 5.10 -7.12
CA ILE A 14 7.80 5.34 -8.15
C ILE A 14 7.66 4.36 -9.32
N PRO A 15 7.67 3.03 -9.13
CA PRO A 15 7.44 2.08 -10.23
C PRO A 15 6.07 2.23 -10.86
N MET A 16 5.01 2.56 -10.08
CA MET A 16 3.69 2.84 -10.63
C MET A 16 3.71 3.98 -11.65
N VAL A 17 4.26 5.13 -11.27
CA VAL A 17 4.32 6.30 -12.17
C VAL A 17 5.19 6.02 -13.38
N LYS A 18 6.34 5.34 -13.21
CA LYS A 18 7.19 4.93 -14.32
C LYS A 18 6.45 4.04 -15.32
N LYS A 19 5.66 3.09 -14.82
CA LYS A 19 4.87 2.19 -15.67
C LYS A 19 3.78 2.96 -16.42
N LEU A 20 3.04 3.85 -15.76
CA LEU A 20 2.02 4.69 -16.40
C LEU A 20 2.61 5.54 -17.53
N ILE A 21 3.80 6.13 -17.33
CA ILE A 21 4.51 6.89 -18.38
C ILE A 21 4.91 5.96 -19.53
N ALA A 22 5.46 4.79 -19.22
CA ALA A 22 5.90 3.82 -20.23
C ALA A 22 4.73 3.28 -21.07
N ASP A 23 3.54 3.18 -20.48
CA ASP A 23 2.31 2.77 -21.17
C ASP A 23 1.67 3.92 -22.00
N GLY A 24 2.31 5.10 -22.01
CA GLY A 24 1.88 6.23 -22.83
C GLY A 24 0.74 7.08 -22.25
N HIS A 25 0.49 7.01 -20.94
CA HIS A 25 -0.51 7.85 -20.29
C HIS A 25 0.00 9.27 -20.01
N GLU A 26 -0.89 10.24 -20.04
CA GLU A 26 -0.64 11.62 -19.60
C GLU A 26 -0.82 11.70 -18.08
N VAL A 27 0.30 11.70 -17.35
CA VAL A 27 0.30 11.63 -15.89
C VAL A 27 0.44 13.01 -15.26
N THR A 28 -0.49 13.34 -14.36
CA THR A 28 -0.43 14.51 -13.47
C THR A 28 -0.21 14.03 -12.04
N LEU A 29 0.89 14.44 -11.41
CA LEU A 29 1.17 14.15 -9.99
C LEU A 29 0.61 15.25 -9.10
N ALA A 30 -0.24 14.90 -8.15
CA ALA A 30 -0.72 15.80 -7.11
C ALA A 30 -0.04 15.46 -5.77
N THR A 31 0.77 16.39 -5.27
CA THR A 31 1.58 16.21 -4.04
C THR A 31 1.71 17.52 -3.29
N ARG A 32 2.23 17.49 -2.05
CA ARG A 32 2.54 18.71 -1.27
C ARG A 32 3.80 19.43 -1.73
N GLY A 33 4.51 18.91 -2.75
CA GLY A 33 5.75 19.52 -3.26
C GLY A 33 6.96 19.40 -2.32
N GLN A 34 6.87 18.62 -1.22
CA GLN A 34 7.92 18.51 -0.19
C GLN A 34 9.07 17.55 -0.59
N HIS A 35 8.87 16.74 -1.61
CA HIS A 35 9.87 15.79 -2.11
C HIS A 35 10.04 15.98 -3.61
N THR A 36 11.29 16.03 -4.05
CA THR A 36 11.63 15.99 -5.47
C THR A 36 11.38 14.60 -6.02
N ASP A 37 10.82 14.53 -7.22
CA ASP A 37 10.70 13.28 -7.97
C ASP A 37 11.75 13.21 -9.09
N ARG A 38 11.85 12.05 -9.74
CA ARG A 38 12.83 11.80 -10.80
C ARG A 38 12.17 11.64 -12.18
N PHE A 39 10.93 12.15 -12.36
CA PHE A 39 10.19 11.97 -13.62
C PHE A 39 10.41 13.10 -14.64
N GLY A 40 11.12 14.16 -14.27
CA GLY A 40 11.44 15.28 -15.18
C GLY A 40 10.21 15.90 -15.81
N SER A 41 10.25 16.14 -17.12
CA SER A 41 9.13 16.69 -17.91
C SER A 41 8.11 15.64 -18.35
N SER A 42 8.29 14.36 -18.00
CA SER A 42 7.36 13.27 -18.36
C SER A 42 6.04 13.32 -17.59
N VAL A 43 5.91 14.17 -16.59
CA VAL A 43 4.69 14.34 -15.78
C VAL A 43 4.37 15.81 -15.57
N GLN A 44 3.07 16.10 -15.50
CA GLN A 44 2.58 17.38 -14.99
C GLN A 44 2.53 17.34 -13.46
N ARG A 45 2.54 18.49 -12.80
CA ARG A 45 2.52 18.56 -11.33
C ARG A 45 1.49 19.57 -10.83
N ILE A 46 0.76 19.16 -9.80
CA ILE A 46 -0.17 20.00 -9.05
C ILE A 46 0.26 19.96 -7.59
N THR A 47 0.45 21.13 -6.97
CA THR A 47 0.72 21.20 -5.54
C THR A 47 -0.61 21.31 -4.79
N LEU A 48 -0.87 20.35 -3.89
CA LEU A 48 -2.00 20.38 -2.97
C LEU A 48 -1.70 19.63 -1.67
N ASP A 49 -2.35 20.05 -0.59
CA ASP A 49 -2.43 19.25 0.62
C ASP A 49 -3.80 18.56 0.66
N LYS A 50 -3.80 17.22 0.58
CA LYS A 50 -5.03 16.43 0.55
C LYS A 50 -5.83 16.50 1.86
N THR A 51 -5.18 16.84 2.97
CA THR A 51 -5.82 17.01 4.28
C THR A 51 -6.50 18.36 4.45
N ASP A 52 -6.26 19.30 3.52
CA ASP A 52 -6.91 20.61 3.45
C ASP A 52 -7.85 20.68 2.23
N GLU A 53 -9.17 20.63 2.48
CA GLU A 53 -10.19 20.69 1.43
C GLU A 53 -10.08 22.00 0.60
N SER A 54 -9.65 23.08 1.20
CA SER A 54 -9.48 24.36 0.49
C SER A 54 -8.34 24.28 -0.53
N SER A 55 -7.23 23.64 -0.15
CA SER A 55 -6.10 23.36 -1.04
C SER A 55 -6.51 22.45 -2.20
N VAL A 56 -7.24 21.37 -1.92
CA VAL A 56 -7.75 20.45 -2.95
C VAL A 56 -8.70 21.17 -3.90
N LYS A 57 -9.67 21.93 -3.38
CA LYS A 57 -10.61 22.70 -4.18
C LYS A 57 -9.90 23.70 -5.09
N ALA A 58 -8.95 24.47 -4.55
CA ALA A 58 -8.21 25.46 -5.35
C ALA A 58 -7.41 24.81 -6.49
N ALA A 59 -6.85 23.61 -6.24
CA ALA A 59 -5.99 22.90 -7.18
C ALA A 59 -6.77 22.12 -8.25
N LEU A 60 -7.93 21.54 -7.92
CA LEU A 60 -8.62 20.53 -8.74
C LEU A 60 -10.02 20.94 -9.22
N CYS A 61 -10.63 22.02 -8.70
CA CYS A 61 -11.96 22.42 -9.10
C CYS A 61 -12.05 22.66 -10.62
N GLY A 62 -13.03 22.02 -11.25
CA GLY A 62 -13.24 22.09 -12.71
C GLY A 62 -12.28 21.25 -13.55
N LYS A 63 -11.39 20.47 -12.94
CA LYS A 63 -10.53 19.53 -13.65
C LYS A 63 -11.19 18.16 -13.75
N SER A 64 -11.00 17.51 -14.89
CA SER A 64 -11.46 16.13 -15.15
C SER A 64 -10.30 15.28 -15.62
N PHE A 65 -10.34 14.01 -15.23
CA PHE A 65 -9.38 12.97 -15.57
C PHE A 65 -10.12 11.71 -16.02
N ASP A 66 -9.50 10.90 -16.86
CA ASP A 66 -10.06 9.59 -17.19
C ASP A 66 -9.96 8.69 -15.94
N VAL A 67 -8.81 8.73 -15.24
CA VAL A 67 -8.58 7.94 -14.03
C VAL A 67 -7.96 8.82 -12.93
N ILE A 68 -8.44 8.63 -11.69
CA ILE A 68 -7.77 9.12 -10.48
C ILE A 68 -7.21 7.93 -9.72
N ILE A 69 -5.90 7.92 -9.47
CA ILE A 69 -5.23 6.97 -8.57
C ILE A 69 -4.93 7.66 -7.25
N ASP A 70 -5.64 7.27 -6.21
CA ASP A 70 -5.48 7.82 -4.87
C ASP A 70 -4.63 6.91 -3.98
N LYS A 71 -3.32 7.19 -3.93
CA LYS A 71 -2.37 6.43 -3.12
C LYS A 71 -2.42 6.79 -1.63
N VAL A 72 -3.07 7.88 -1.25
CA VAL A 72 -3.03 8.46 0.10
C VAL A 72 -4.42 8.62 0.73
N ALA A 73 -5.36 7.75 0.39
CA ALA A 73 -6.68 7.65 1.02
C ALA A 73 -6.57 6.95 2.39
N TYR A 74 -6.45 7.71 3.47
CA TYR A 74 -6.32 7.19 4.84
C TYR A 74 -7.57 7.41 5.69
N SER A 75 -8.56 8.15 5.18
CA SER A 75 -9.79 8.47 5.89
C SER A 75 -10.93 8.77 4.93
N SER A 76 -12.16 8.77 5.44
CA SER A 76 -13.33 9.18 4.66
C SER A 76 -13.26 10.65 4.23
N ASN A 77 -12.73 11.54 5.07
CA ASN A 77 -12.55 12.94 4.73
C ASN A 77 -11.48 13.15 3.64
N ASP A 78 -10.40 12.33 3.63
CA ASP A 78 -9.41 12.34 2.53
C ASP A 78 -10.09 12.08 1.16
N VAL A 79 -10.98 11.08 1.11
CA VAL A 79 -11.70 10.71 -0.12
C VAL A 79 -12.73 11.76 -0.50
N ARG A 80 -13.52 12.24 0.48
CA ARG A 80 -14.51 13.31 0.27
C ARG A 80 -13.86 14.56 -0.31
N SER A 81 -12.77 15.02 0.29
CA SER A 81 -12.06 16.22 -0.16
C SER A 81 -11.62 16.10 -1.62
N LEU A 82 -11.15 14.91 -2.05
CA LEU A 82 -10.72 14.69 -3.42
C LEU A 82 -11.90 14.60 -4.39
N LEU A 83 -12.82 13.68 -4.17
CA LEU A 83 -13.89 13.35 -5.13
C LEU A 83 -15.00 14.40 -5.21
N LYS A 84 -15.11 15.29 -4.22
CA LYS A 84 -15.99 16.45 -4.28
C LYS A 84 -15.52 17.51 -5.28
N HIS A 85 -14.22 17.58 -5.56
CA HIS A 85 -13.61 18.67 -6.31
C HIS A 85 -12.91 18.24 -7.61
N ALA A 86 -12.66 16.95 -7.81
CA ALA A 86 -12.10 16.39 -9.04
C ALA A 86 -13.06 15.38 -9.68
N LEU A 87 -13.22 15.43 -10.99
CA LEU A 87 -14.07 14.51 -11.73
C LEU A 87 -13.20 13.42 -12.38
N CYS A 88 -13.68 12.17 -12.38
CA CYS A 88 -13.06 11.08 -13.11
C CYS A 88 -14.09 10.05 -13.55
N GLU A 89 -13.73 9.26 -14.58
CA GLU A 89 -14.52 8.13 -15.04
C GLU A 89 -14.24 6.89 -14.20
N LYS A 90 -12.99 6.71 -13.73
CA LYS A 90 -12.56 5.60 -12.89
C LYS A 90 -11.73 6.08 -11.69
N TYR A 91 -12.02 5.55 -10.52
CA TYR A 91 -11.30 5.83 -9.28
C TYR A 91 -10.61 4.58 -8.76
N ILE A 92 -9.28 4.64 -8.64
CA ILE A 92 -8.46 3.56 -8.09
C ILE A 92 -7.91 4.01 -6.74
N GLN A 93 -8.40 3.40 -5.67
CA GLN A 93 -7.99 3.74 -4.30
C GLN A 93 -6.99 2.72 -3.76
N MET A 94 -5.86 3.21 -3.27
CA MET A 94 -4.96 2.38 -2.49
C MET A 94 -5.56 2.12 -1.11
N SER A 95 -6.13 0.94 -0.94
CA SER A 95 -6.63 0.43 0.32
C SER A 95 -5.55 -0.39 1.05
N SER A 96 -5.94 -1.40 1.80
CA SER A 96 -5.04 -2.29 2.54
C SER A 96 -5.75 -3.58 2.90
N CYS A 97 -5.01 -4.67 3.00
CA CYS A 97 -5.52 -5.91 3.62
C CYS A 97 -5.87 -5.75 5.11
N ALA A 98 -5.47 -4.65 5.75
CA ALA A 98 -5.91 -4.32 7.11
C ALA A 98 -7.43 -4.11 7.24
N VAL A 99 -8.17 -3.94 6.14
CA VAL A 99 -9.64 -3.85 6.17
C VAL A 99 -10.30 -5.16 6.61
N TYR A 100 -9.65 -6.30 6.40
CA TYR A 100 -10.15 -7.60 6.83
C TYR A 100 -10.05 -7.77 8.34
N GLN A 101 -11.07 -8.41 8.91
CA GLN A 101 -11.08 -8.83 10.31
C GLN A 101 -10.78 -10.32 10.46
N SER A 102 -10.74 -11.03 9.32
CA SER A 102 -10.44 -12.45 9.25
C SER A 102 -8.97 -12.72 9.50
N GLU A 103 -8.69 -13.82 10.21
CA GLU A 103 -7.33 -14.29 10.51
C GLU A 103 -7.20 -15.77 10.10
N HIS A 104 -7.09 -16.01 8.78
CA HIS A 104 -6.89 -17.35 8.21
C HIS A 104 -6.17 -17.25 6.86
N LEU A 105 -5.86 -18.40 6.28
CA LEU A 105 -5.22 -18.46 4.96
C LEU A 105 -6.23 -18.23 3.83
N ASN A 106 -5.79 -17.56 2.76
CA ASN A 106 -6.55 -17.31 1.53
C ASN A 106 -7.80 -16.44 1.75
N ILE A 107 -7.65 -15.33 2.48
CA ILE A 107 -8.70 -14.32 2.66
C ILE A 107 -9.08 -13.74 1.30
N THR A 108 -10.36 -13.79 0.96
CA THR A 108 -10.91 -13.32 -0.31
C THR A 108 -11.44 -11.88 -0.19
N GLU A 109 -11.63 -11.21 -1.34
CA GLU A 109 -12.17 -9.85 -1.37
C GLU A 109 -13.57 -9.73 -0.77
N ASN A 110 -14.35 -10.81 -0.82
CA ASN A 110 -15.73 -10.85 -0.33
C ASN A 110 -15.83 -10.83 1.21
N GLU A 111 -14.73 -11.00 1.93
CA GLU A 111 -14.73 -11.00 3.40
C GLU A 111 -14.81 -9.61 4.04
N PHE A 112 -14.71 -8.58 3.22
CA PHE A 112 -15.07 -7.22 3.61
C PHE A 112 -15.84 -6.53 2.49
N ASP A 113 -17.13 -6.32 2.71
CA ASP A 113 -17.98 -5.47 1.87
C ASP A 113 -18.01 -4.05 2.48
N GLN A 114 -17.51 -3.07 1.74
CA GLN A 114 -17.48 -1.67 2.16
C GLN A 114 -18.88 -1.07 2.39
N LYS A 115 -19.95 -1.67 1.82
CA LYS A 115 -21.34 -1.24 2.06
C LYS A 115 -21.87 -1.73 3.40
N SER A 116 -21.23 -2.72 4.04
CA SER A 116 -21.67 -3.29 5.29
C SER A 116 -21.42 -2.40 6.51
N ILE A 117 -20.62 -1.33 6.36
CA ILE A 117 -20.30 -0.40 7.45
C ILE A 117 -21.04 0.92 7.29
N GLU A 118 -21.44 1.51 8.42
CA GLU A 118 -21.98 2.84 8.47
C GLU A 118 -20.90 3.88 8.10
N LEU A 119 -21.20 4.77 7.17
CA LEU A 119 -20.29 5.85 6.83
C LEU A 119 -20.20 6.88 7.96
N LYS A 120 -18.97 7.12 8.41
CA LYS A 120 -18.62 8.21 9.31
C LYS A 120 -17.59 9.09 8.65
N TRP A 121 -17.82 10.39 8.66
CA TRP A 121 -16.87 11.36 8.14
C TRP A 121 -15.83 11.68 9.20
N LEU A 122 -14.65 11.10 9.07
CA LEU A 122 -13.55 11.24 10.01
C LEU A 122 -12.30 11.70 9.26
N ASP A 123 -11.49 12.50 9.95
CA ASP A 123 -10.08 12.66 9.61
C ASP A 123 -9.33 11.37 9.95
N ARG A 124 -8.03 11.33 9.72
CA ARG A 124 -7.25 10.10 9.90
C ARG A 124 -7.36 9.57 11.33
N PRO A 125 -8.10 8.47 11.55
CA PRO A 125 -8.24 7.91 12.89
C PRO A 125 -6.94 7.20 13.31
N ALA A 126 -6.76 6.99 14.62
CA ALA A 126 -5.66 6.21 15.15
C ALA A 126 -5.71 4.74 14.69
N ASP A 127 -6.93 4.18 14.57
CA ASP A 127 -7.15 2.87 13.96
C ASP A 127 -7.03 3.00 12.43
N TYR A 128 -5.89 2.54 11.92
CA TYR A 128 -5.60 2.52 10.48
C TYR A 128 -6.59 1.68 9.67
N ALA A 129 -7.00 0.53 10.19
CA ALA A 129 -7.93 -0.38 9.53
C ALA A 129 -9.32 0.29 9.38
N LEU A 130 -9.82 0.93 10.45
CA LEU A 130 -11.06 1.71 10.40
C LEU A 130 -10.96 2.83 9.37
N GLY A 131 -9.85 3.56 9.35
CA GLY A 131 -9.61 4.62 8.37
C GLY A 131 -9.73 4.12 6.94
N LYS A 132 -9.10 2.99 6.63
CA LYS A 132 -9.16 2.36 5.30
C LYS A 132 -10.55 1.85 4.94
N ARG A 133 -11.27 1.22 5.87
CA ARG A 133 -12.67 0.79 5.66
C ARG A 133 -13.58 1.97 5.34
N LEU A 134 -13.48 3.04 6.12
CA LEU A 134 -14.28 4.26 5.90
C LEU A 134 -13.89 4.98 4.61
N ALA A 135 -12.62 4.92 4.19
CA ALA A 135 -12.18 5.48 2.91
C ALA A 135 -12.79 4.72 1.72
N GLU A 136 -12.83 3.37 1.74
CA GLU A 136 -13.52 2.59 0.71
C GLU A 136 -15.02 2.91 0.69
N ARG A 137 -15.66 2.97 1.87
CA ARG A 137 -17.09 3.31 1.98
C ARG A 137 -17.39 4.70 1.45
N ALA A 138 -16.54 5.68 1.73
CA ALA A 138 -16.72 7.07 1.32
C ALA A 138 -16.66 7.26 -0.20
N ALA A 139 -15.89 6.48 -0.93
CA ALA A 139 -15.81 6.56 -2.38
C ALA A 139 -17.17 6.30 -3.05
N LEU A 140 -17.97 5.39 -2.49
CA LEU A 140 -19.30 5.03 -3.00
C LEU A 140 -20.36 6.12 -2.81
N GLU A 141 -20.08 7.19 -2.07
CA GLU A 141 -20.96 8.38 -2.01
C GLU A 141 -20.79 9.30 -3.22
N PHE A 142 -19.67 9.18 -3.94
CA PHE A 142 -19.33 10.07 -5.05
C PHE A 142 -19.30 9.35 -6.39
N MET A 143 -19.13 8.04 -6.39
CA MET A 143 -18.95 7.24 -7.60
C MET A 143 -19.73 5.93 -7.54
N ASP A 144 -20.20 5.48 -8.71
CA ASP A 144 -20.74 4.12 -8.84
C ASP A 144 -19.65 3.09 -8.55
N GLU A 145 -20.00 2.02 -7.85
CA GLU A 145 -19.06 0.94 -7.48
C GLU A 145 -18.36 0.33 -8.70
N LYS A 146 -19.07 0.22 -9.84
CA LYS A 146 -18.51 -0.29 -11.10
C LYS A 146 -17.34 0.55 -11.64
N ASN A 147 -17.20 1.79 -11.17
CA ASN A 147 -16.15 2.73 -11.54
C ASN A 147 -15.08 2.87 -10.44
N CYS A 148 -15.20 2.11 -9.34
CA CYS A 148 -14.25 2.11 -8.23
C CYS A 148 -13.43 0.84 -8.22
N VAL A 149 -12.13 0.95 -7.93
CA VAL A 149 -11.23 -0.16 -7.64
C VAL A 149 -10.56 0.07 -6.29
N PHE A 150 -10.71 -0.85 -5.37
CA PHE A 150 -10.08 -0.81 -4.03
C PHE A 150 -8.94 -1.82 -3.99
N VAL A 151 -7.71 -1.34 -4.15
CA VAL A 151 -6.53 -2.20 -4.18
C VAL A 151 -6.10 -2.51 -2.75
N ARG A 152 -6.17 -3.77 -2.36
CA ARG A 152 -5.84 -4.24 -1.01
C ARG A 152 -4.51 -4.98 -1.04
N PHE A 153 -3.47 -4.32 -0.58
CA PHE A 153 -2.15 -4.92 -0.41
C PHE A 153 -1.90 -5.27 1.06
N PRO A 154 -1.16 -6.37 1.32
CA PRO A 154 -0.55 -6.62 2.61
C PRO A 154 0.63 -5.66 2.82
N VAL A 155 1.62 -6.09 3.61
CA VAL A 155 2.85 -5.34 3.78
C VAL A 155 3.59 -5.23 2.46
N VAL A 156 3.89 -4.01 2.04
CA VAL A 156 4.76 -3.77 0.87
C VAL A 156 6.20 -3.69 1.37
N LEU A 157 7.12 -4.43 0.71
CA LEU A 157 8.55 -4.42 0.96
C LEU A 157 9.30 -3.94 -0.28
N GLY A 158 10.47 -3.34 -0.10
CA GLY A 158 11.31 -2.91 -1.22
C GLY A 158 12.47 -2.04 -0.77
N GLU A 159 13.38 -1.76 -1.70
CA GLU A 159 14.57 -0.96 -1.48
C GLU A 159 14.26 0.50 -1.12
N ASN A 160 13.08 1.00 -1.53
CA ASN A 160 12.65 2.36 -1.26
C ASN A 160 11.67 2.44 -0.08
N ASP A 161 11.61 1.41 0.79
CA ASP A 161 10.76 1.42 1.98
C ASP A 161 11.29 2.39 3.05
N TYR A 162 10.84 3.63 2.96
CA TYR A 162 11.20 4.69 3.90
C TYR A 162 10.65 4.49 5.32
N THR A 163 9.83 3.47 5.54
CA THR A 163 9.29 3.15 6.86
C THR A 163 10.22 2.26 7.66
N GLY A 164 11.28 1.71 7.02
CA GLY A 164 12.35 0.97 7.67
C GLY A 164 11.94 -0.37 8.28
N ARG A 165 10.95 -1.03 7.70
CA ARG A 165 10.39 -2.28 8.28
C ARG A 165 11.42 -3.40 8.40
N LEU A 166 12.17 -3.67 7.32
CA LEU A 166 13.24 -4.66 7.37
C LEU A 166 14.50 -4.14 8.07
N ALA A 167 14.79 -2.84 7.94
CA ALA A 167 15.88 -2.18 8.63
C ALA A 167 15.76 -2.32 10.15
N PHE A 168 14.54 -2.27 10.72
CA PHE A 168 14.29 -2.49 12.13
C PHE A 168 14.91 -3.80 12.61
N TYR A 169 14.62 -4.92 11.94
CA TYR A 169 15.14 -6.23 12.31
C TYR A 169 16.68 -6.29 12.19
N ALA A 170 17.23 -5.77 11.10
CA ALA A 170 18.69 -5.74 10.92
C ALA A 170 19.37 -4.92 12.02
N GLN A 171 18.87 -3.72 12.31
CA GLN A 171 19.42 -2.83 13.35
C GLN A 171 19.35 -3.46 14.75
N HIS A 172 18.21 -4.08 15.11
CA HIS A 172 18.04 -4.68 16.43
C HIS A 172 18.92 -5.91 16.61
N ILE A 173 18.96 -6.81 15.63
CA ILE A 173 19.74 -8.05 15.77
C ILE A 173 21.24 -7.76 15.68
N CYS A 174 21.70 -7.01 14.68
CA CYS A 174 23.11 -6.68 14.53
C CYS A 174 23.59 -5.68 15.60
N GLY A 175 22.71 -4.83 16.11
CA GLY A 175 22.97 -3.90 17.22
C GLY A 175 22.88 -4.52 18.61
N GLY A 176 22.29 -5.72 18.73
CA GLY A 176 22.03 -6.35 20.04
C GLY A 176 20.97 -5.63 20.86
N LEU A 177 19.97 -5.02 20.19
CA LEU A 177 18.85 -4.31 20.82
C LEU A 177 17.68 -5.25 21.05
N PRO A 178 16.94 -5.14 22.17
CA PRO A 178 15.77 -5.96 22.41
C PRO A 178 14.58 -5.50 21.56
N MET A 179 13.79 -6.46 21.05
CA MET A 179 12.55 -6.21 20.33
C MET A 179 11.39 -7.00 20.93
N HIS A 180 10.17 -6.44 20.85
CA HIS A 180 8.94 -7.11 21.22
C HIS A 180 8.24 -7.66 19.99
N ILE A 181 7.81 -8.93 20.08
CA ILE A 181 7.04 -9.63 19.02
C ILE A 181 6.01 -10.50 19.71
N GLN A 182 4.73 -10.32 19.37
CA GLN A 182 3.64 -11.05 20.00
C GLN A 182 3.62 -12.54 19.59
N ASN A 183 3.70 -12.83 18.28
CA ASN A 183 3.79 -14.19 17.75
C ASN A 183 4.81 -14.27 16.62
N ILE A 184 6.04 -14.60 16.98
CA ILE A 184 7.16 -14.71 16.04
C ILE A 184 6.95 -15.75 14.93
N ASN A 185 6.09 -16.75 15.15
CA ASN A 185 5.86 -17.86 14.22
C ASN A 185 4.69 -17.60 13.25
N ALA A 186 3.83 -16.61 13.52
CA ALA A 186 2.74 -16.26 12.63
C ALA A 186 3.26 -15.82 11.26
N LYS A 187 2.70 -16.42 10.21
CA LYS A 187 3.08 -16.17 8.82
C LYS A 187 2.11 -15.21 8.15
N THR A 188 2.61 -14.31 7.31
CA THR A 188 1.77 -13.40 6.55
C THR A 188 2.28 -13.23 5.11
N SER A 189 1.41 -12.69 4.25
CA SER A 189 1.75 -12.32 2.88
C SER A 189 2.45 -10.96 2.82
N TYR A 190 3.23 -10.79 1.78
CA TYR A 190 3.92 -9.54 1.44
C TYR A 190 3.77 -9.26 -0.05
N ILE A 191 4.18 -8.07 -0.50
CA ILE A 191 4.30 -7.74 -1.92
C ILE A 191 5.54 -6.86 -2.13
N HIS A 192 6.26 -7.09 -3.24
CA HIS A 192 7.39 -6.23 -3.62
C HIS A 192 6.91 -4.88 -4.16
N GLU A 193 7.60 -3.79 -3.81
CA GLU A 193 7.21 -2.42 -4.22
C GLU A 193 7.07 -2.25 -5.72
N THR A 194 7.92 -2.89 -6.52
CA THR A 194 7.84 -2.82 -7.97
C THR A 194 6.55 -3.47 -8.47
N GLN A 195 6.22 -4.67 -8.01
CA GLN A 195 5.00 -5.36 -8.40
C GLN A 195 3.74 -4.65 -7.91
N ALA A 196 3.78 -4.09 -6.70
CA ALA A 196 2.68 -3.27 -6.19
C ALA A 196 2.40 -2.06 -7.11
N GLY A 197 3.45 -1.37 -7.52
CA GLY A 197 3.32 -0.24 -8.43
C GLY A 197 2.84 -0.62 -9.82
N GLU A 198 3.44 -1.63 -10.43
CA GLU A 198 3.07 -2.13 -11.76
C GLU A 198 1.65 -2.69 -11.80
N PHE A 199 1.22 -3.36 -10.73
CA PHE A 199 -0.15 -3.86 -10.61
C PHE A 199 -1.17 -2.72 -10.60
N ILE A 200 -0.97 -1.67 -9.79
CA ILE A 200 -1.87 -0.51 -9.78
C ILE A 200 -1.93 0.15 -11.17
N ALA A 201 -0.77 0.32 -11.82
CA ALA A 201 -0.71 0.90 -13.15
C ALA A 201 -1.51 0.07 -14.17
N LYS A 202 -1.39 -1.26 -14.13
CA LYS A 202 -2.13 -2.16 -15.03
C LYS A 202 -3.65 -2.05 -14.85
N LEU A 203 -4.14 -1.82 -13.63
CA LEU A 203 -5.58 -1.71 -13.37
C LEU A 203 -6.26 -0.54 -14.11
N VAL A 204 -5.47 0.45 -14.56
CA VAL A 204 -5.96 1.60 -15.33
C VAL A 204 -6.63 1.15 -16.63
N ASP A 205 -6.05 0.16 -17.32
CA ASP A 205 -6.48 -0.34 -18.63
C ASP A 205 -7.43 -1.54 -18.54
N THR A 206 -8.00 -1.83 -17.37
CA THR A 206 -8.91 -2.97 -17.17
C THR A 206 -10.33 -2.50 -16.87
N ASP A 207 -11.33 -3.35 -17.12
CA ASP A 207 -12.72 -3.11 -16.74
C ASP A 207 -13.04 -3.62 -15.31
N ILE A 208 -12.01 -3.93 -14.52
CA ILE A 208 -12.20 -4.42 -13.14
C ILE A 208 -12.84 -3.36 -12.26
N SER A 209 -13.69 -3.80 -11.34
CA SER A 209 -14.29 -2.95 -10.32
C SER A 209 -14.35 -3.66 -8.95
N GLY A 210 -14.63 -2.88 -7.91
CA GLY A 210 -14.68 -3.34 -6.53
C GLY A 210 -13.30 -3.65 -5.95
N ALA A 211 -13.26 -4.44 -4.89
CA ALA A 211 -12.01 -4.79 -4.22
C ALA A 211 -11.17 -5.76 -5.06
N VAL A 212 -9.85 -5.64 -4.95
CA VAL A 212 -8.88 -6.55 -5.54
C VAL A 212 -7.67 -6.71 -4.61
N ASN A 213 -7.37 -7.95 -4.24
CA ASN A 213 -6.17 -8.30 -3.49
C ASN A 213 -4.96 -8.39 -4.42
N GLY A 214 -3.79 -8.00 -3.90
CA GLY A 214 -2.51 -8.20 -4.58
C GLY A 214 -1.43 -8.55 -3.58
N CYS A 215 -0.83 -9.72 -3.71
CA CYS A 215 0.31 -10.14 -2.89
C CYS A 215 1.21 -11.11 -3.66
N SER A 216 2.48 -11.18 -3.24
CA SER A 216 3.41 -12.19 -3.71
C SER A 216 2.94 -13.59 -3.32
N ASP A 217 3.31 -14.58 -4.09
CA ASP A 217 3.10 -15.98 -3.71
C ASP A 217 3.98 -16.34 -2.50
N GLY A 218 3.48 -17.23 -1.65
CA GLY A 218 4.14 -17.63 -0.40
C GLY A 218 3.79 -16.72 0.80
N ILE A 219 4.13 -17.22 1.98
CA ILE A 219 3.98 -16.53 3.27
C ILE A 219 5.24 -16.73 4.11
N VAL A 220 5.60 -15.71 4.89
CA VAL A 220 6.82 -15.71 5.71
C VAL A 220 6.51 -15.25 7.12
N SER A 221 7.14 -15.86 8.12
CA SER A 221 7.05 -15.46 9.52
C SER A 221 8.16 -14.48 9.88
N GLN A 222 7.97 -13.76 11.01
CA GLN A 222 9.05 -12.96 11.58
C GLN A 222 10.23 -13.84 12.01
N ARG A 223 9.99 -15.08 12.43
CA ARG A 223 11.06 -16.05 12.73
C ARG A 223 11.95 -16.35 11.52
N ASP A 224 11.37 -16.46 10.32
CA ASP A 224 12.14 -16.71 9.10
C ASP A 224 13.05 -15.52 8.78
N ILE A 225 12.53 -14.28 8.94
CA ILE A 225 13.30 -13.04 8.76
C ILE A 225 14.43 -12.95 9.79
N ILE A 226 14.11 -13.15 11.06
CA ILE A 226 15.07 -13.09 12.16
C ILE A 226 16.15 -14.15 11.99
N GLY A 227 15.78 -15.43 11.75
CA GLY A 227 16.73 -16.51 11.57
C GLY A 227 17.70 -16.31 10.41
N TYR A 228 17.24 -15.65 9.34
CA TYR A 228 18.13 -15.28 8.24
C TYR A 228 19.16 -14.23 8.67
N ILE A 229 18.72 -13.17 9.37
CA ILE A 229 19.62 -12.12 9.84
C ILE A 229 20.61 -12.66 10.88
N GLU A 230 20.16 -13.46 11.87
CA GLU A 230 21.01 -14.12 12.87
C GLU A 230 22.14 -14.92 12.22
N LYS A 231 21.78 -15.71 11.19
CA LYS A 231 22.77 -16.51 10.44
C LYS A 231 23.79 -15.66 9.71
N LYS A 232 23.39 -14.48 9.19
CA LYS A 232 24.26 -13.58 8.43
C LYS A 232 25.16 -12.73 9.31
N CYS A 233 24.65 -12.19 10.42
CA CYS A 233 25.42 -11.32 11.29
C CYS A 233 26.13 -12.07 12.44
N GLY A 234 25.82 -13.34 12.67
CA GLY A 234 26.43 -14.16 13.73
C GLY A 234 25.97 -13.78 15.15
N LYS A 235 24.88 -13.02 15.28
CA LYS A 235 24.31 -12.61 16.58
C LYS A 235 22.90 -13.17 16.73
N GLN A 236 22.46 -13.36 17.98
CA GLN A 236 21.12 -13.83 18.29
C GLN A 236 20.19 -12.64 18.58
N ALA A 237 18.95 -12.74 18.14
CA ALA A 237 17.91 -11.77 18.45
C ALA A 237 17.55 -11.81 19.93
N ILE A 238 17.33 -10.64 20.52
CA ILE A 238 16.85 -10.50 21.91
C ILE A 238 15.35 -10.19 21.87
N ILE A 239 14.53 -11.23 22.11
CA ILE A 239 13.07 -11.05 22.16
C ILE A 239 12.68 -10.78 23.61
N SER A 240 12.05 -9.64 23.89
CA SER A 240 11.68 -9.19 25.23
C SER A 240 10.39 -8.39 25.22
N GLN A 241 9.57 -8.54 26.27
CA GLN A 241 8.36 -7.71 26.44
C GLN A 241 8.66 -6.22 26.64
N SER A 242 9.86 -5.88 27.09
CA SER A 242 10.33 -4.50 27.26
C SER A 242 11.12 -3.97 26.05
N GLY A 243 11.22 -4.73 24.97
CA GLY A 243 11.86 -4.30 23.75
C GLY A 243 10.99 -3.37 22.90
N ASP A 244 11.59 -2.78 21.88
CA ASP A 244 10.86 -1.96 20.92
C ASP A 244 9.89 -2.82 20.11
N ASN A 245 8.67 -2.35 19.86
CA ASN A 245 7.68 -3.07 19.08
C ASN A 245 8.17 -3.28 17.66
N ALA A 246 8.28 -4.53 17.25
CA ALA A 246 8.63 -4.86 15.87
C ALA A 246 7.51 -4.45 14.91
N PRO A 247 7.84 -4.10 13.66
CA PRO A 247 6.82 -3.89 12.65
C PRO A 247 5.90 -5.11 12.54
N TYR A 248 4.55 -4.86 12.62
CA TYR A 248 3.52 -5.92 12.54
C TYR A 248 3.57 -6.93 13.68
N ASP A 249 3.86 -6.49 14.88
CA ASP A 249 3.81 -7.29 16.10
C ASP A 249 2.38 -7.75 16.46
N ASP A 250 1.35 -7.15 15.83
CA ASP A 250 -0.07 -7.50 15.96
C ASP A 250 -0.50 -8.73 15.13
N VAL A 251 0.37 -9.33 14.35
CA VAL A 251 0.06 -10.56 13.62
C VAL A 251 0.04 -11.76 14.57
N CYS A 252 -1.17 -12.17 14.96
CA CYS A 252 -1.37 -13.22 15.97
C CYS A 252 -1.47 -14.62 15.39
N SER A 253 -1.94 -14.77 14.15
CA SER A 253 -2.18 -16.04 13.46
C SER A 253 -1.71 -15.99 12.00
N ASP A 254 -1.57 -17.18 11.40
CA ASP A 254 -1.24 -17.29 9.97
C ASP A 254 -2.34 -16.66 9.13
N LYS A 255 -1.97 -15.74 8.22
CA LYS A 255 -2.90 -15.16 7.26
C LYS A 255 -2.28 -14.98 5.88
N SER A 256 -3.09 -15.25 4.86
CA SER A 256 -2.73 -14.95 3.47
C SER A 256 -3.95 -14.46 2.70
N TYR A 257 -3.73 -13.94 1.51
CA TYR A 257 -4.79 -13.34 0.71
C TYR A 257 -4.89 -14.06 -0.63
N ASP A 258 -6.12 -14.35 -1.05
CA ASP A 258 -6.40 -14.90 -2.36
C ASP A 258 -6.22 -13.80 -3.42
N CYS A 259 -5.42 -14.06 -4.44
CA CYS A 259 -5.15 -13.15 -5.56
C CYS A 259 -5.70 -13.69 -6.90
N THR A 260 -6.64 -14.63 -6.86
CA THR A 260 -7.24 -15.23 -8.07
C THR A 260 -7.83 -14.15 -8.98
N LYS A 261 -8.50 -13.15 -8.41
CA LYS A 261 -9.07 -12.03 -9.17
C LYS A 261 -7.98 -11.23 -9.90
N ALA A 262 -6.87 -10.90 -9.24
CA ALA A 262 -5.73 -10.21 -9.87
C ALA A 262 -5.07 -11.08 -10.95
N LYS A 263 -4.90 -12.38 -10.69
CA LYS A 263 -4.31 -13.34 -11.63
C LYS A 263 -5.18 -13.52 -12.87
N SER A 264 -6.50 -13.46 -12.75
CA SER A 264 -7.42 -13.53 -13.90
C SER A 264 -7.27 -12.36 -14.89
N LEU A 265 -6.70 -11.23 -14.43
CA LEU A 265 -6.34 -10.09 -15.29
C LEU A 265 -4.98 -10.28 -15.99
N GLY A 266 -4.37 -11.47 -15.86
CA GLY A 266 -3.06 -11.79 -16.42
C GLY A 266 -1.91 -11.12 -15.65
N PHE A 267 -2.09 -10.75 -14.37
CA PHE A 267 -0.99 -10.29 -13.54
C PHE A 267 -0.40 -11.48 -12.76
N ALA A 268 0.90 -11.71 -12.93
CA ALA A 268 1.65 -12.74 -12.20
C ALA A 268 2.47 -12.10 -11.09
N PHE A 269 2.23 -12.54 -9.85
CA PHE A 269 3.04 -12.14 -8.71
C PHE A 269 4.23 -13.09 -8.57
N SER A 270 5.39 -12.55 -8.17
CA SER A 270 6.56 -13.37 -7.85
C SER A 270 6.42 -14.03 -6.48
N ASP A 271 7.16 -15.11 -6.27
CA ASP A 271 7.31 -15.69 -4.93
C ASP A 271 8.14 -14.75 -4.03
N ILE A 272 7.73 -14.63 -2.75
CA ILE A 272 8.38 -13.76 -1.77
C ILE A 272 9.87 -14.11 -1.58
N SER A 273 10.25 -15.38 -1.69
CA SER A 273 11.65 -15.83 -1.56
C SER A 273 12.56 -15.27 -2.63
N SER A 274 12.00 -14.86 -3.78
CA SER A 274 12.77 -14.32 -4.90
C SER A 274 13.40 -12.96 -4.62
N TYR A 275 12.91 -12.21 -3.62
CA TYR A 275 13.40 -10.86 -3.32
C TYR A 275 13.68 -10.59 -1.82
N LEU A 276 13.00 -11.27 -0.89
CA LEU A 276 13.10 -10.98 0.54
C LEU A 276 14.53 -11.02 1.05
N TYR A 277 15.27 -12.07 0.71
CA TYR A 277 16.61 -12.28 1.23
C TYR A 277 17.62 -11.27 0.68
N SER A 278 17.44 -10.81 -0.56
CA SER A 278 18.28 -9.73 -1.11
C SER A 278 18.00 -8.39 -0.44
N LEU A 279 16.74 -8.10 -0.10
CA LEU A 279 16.38 -6.91 0.68
C LEU A 279 17.02 -6.97 2.07
N LEU A 280 16.95 -8.11 2.75
CA LEU A 280 17.59 -8.30 4.07
C LEU A 280 19.12 -8.16 3.99
N ASP A 281 19.78 -8.71 2.96
CA ASP A 281 21.22 -8.53 2.76
C ASP A 281 21.59 -7.05 2.57
N ASN A 282 20.75 -6.25 1.93
CA ASN A 282 20.98 -4.82 1.77
C ASN A 282 20.86 -4.08 3.11
N GLU A 283 19.86 -4.41 3.93
CA GLU A 283 19.69 -3.80 5.26
C GLU A 283 20.83 -4.18 6.23
N ILE A 284 21.28 -5.44 6.21
CA ILE A 284 22.39 -5.90 7.05
C ILE A 284 23.68 -5.15 6.72
N LYS A 285 23.94 -4.83 5.43
CA LYS A 285 25.14 -4.08 5.02
C LYS A 285 25.15 -2.62 5.48
N GLN A 286 23.99 -2.07 5.87
CA GLN A 286 23.86 -0.68 6.30
C GLN A 286 24.03 -0.51 7.82
N VAL A 287 24.08 -1.60 8.58
CA VAL A 287 24.30 -1.63 10.02
C VAL A 287 25.77 -1.91 10.37
#